data_d47bb2d800e78df78b296cf3d5296294
#
_entry.id   d47bb2d800e78df78b296cf3d5296294
#
_cell.length_a   1.000
_cell.length_b   1.000
_cell.length_c   1.000
_cell.angle_alpha   90.00
_cell.angle_beta   90.00
_cell.angle_gamma   90.00
#
_symmetry.space_group_name_H-M   'P 1'
#
loop_
_entity.id
_entity.type
_entity.pdbx_description
1 polymer ?
#
loop_
_entity_poly.entity_id
_entity_poly.type
_entity_poly.pdbx_seq_one_letter_code
_entity_poly.pdbx_strand_id
1 'polypeptide(L)'
;MKKITRRDFIKAAGIVGAAAALAGCSGMAPGAETASSTAASTAASAAGSVAAAAGSMELSGPVQLTFAAQEVGTAAYNYAAALQSVMIGQLPSGSTIDITTTSPGGVGAPMVVNAGEECEIVMSNAGPAKWSYEKSPSDYDYGGCTEIACIAGGLGHDFINLMFTQKFVDKTGYTTFEEVVSNKYPVKMVIKKNGTLGELSAEKVCEALGITFADIESWG
;
A
#
# COMPACT_ATOMS: atom_id res chain seq x y z
N MET A 1 -8.67 -30.14 -5.26
CA MET A 1 -9.21 -28.78 -5.25
C MET A 1 -8.66 -28.04 -6.46
N LYS A 2 -9.48 -27.40 -7.27
CA LYS A 2 -9.02 -26.62 -8.44
C LYS A 2 -8.50 -25.27 -7.95
N LYS A 3 -7.23 -24.97 -8.23
CA LYS A 3 -6.72 -23.60 -8.08
C LYS A 3 -7.46 -22.71 -9.08
N ILE A 4 -8.04 -21.60 -8.60
CA ILE A 4 -8.61 -20.57 -9.48
C ILE A 4 -7.43 -19.97 -10.25
N THR A 5 -7.58 -19.86 -11.58
CA THR A 5 -6.57 -19.13 -12.34
C THR A 5 -6.71 -17.63 -12.04
N ARG A 6 -5.59 -16.91 -12.00
CA ARG A 6 -5.58 -15.45 -11.83
C ARG A 6 -6.55 -14.72 -12.76
N ARG A 7 -6.65 -15.19 -13.99
CA ARG A 7 -7.56 -14.63 -14.99
C ARG A 7 -9.02 -14.70 -14.55
N ASP A 8 -9.40 -15.75 -13.86
CA ASP A 8 -10.78 -15.94 -13.39
C ASP A 8 -11.04 -15.07 -12.15
N PHE A 9 -10.03 -14.93 -11.28
CA PHE A 9 -10.09 -14.05 -10.11
C PHE A 9 -10.11 -12.56 -10.53
N ILE A 10 -9.26 -12.14 -11.47
CA ILE A 10 -9.22 -10.76 -11.99
C ILE A 10 -10.51 -10.40 -12.69
N LYS A 11 -11.12 -11.32 -13.46
CA LYS A 11 -12.44 -11.11 -14.07
C LYS A 11 -13.52 -10.93 -13.02
N ALA A 12 -13.43 -11.66 -11.89
CA ALA A 12 -14.33 -11.55 -10.77
C ALA A 12 -14.20 -10.20 -10.05
N ALA A 13 -12.97 -9.80 -9.78
CA ALA A 13 -12.66 -8.55 -9.07
C ALA A 13 -12.89 -7.29 -9.95
N GLY A 14 -12.67 -7.38 -11.26
CA GLY A 14 -12.77 -6.24 -12.18
C GLY A 14 -14.18 -5.66 -12.31
N ILE A 15 -15.23 -6.48 -12.07
CA ILE A 15 -16.63 -6.02 -12.11
C ILE A 15 -16.98 -5.18 -10.87
N VAL A 16 -16.33 -5.42 -9.74
CA VAL A 16 -16.56 -4.67 -8.50
C VAL A 16 -15.85 -3.29 -8.53
N GLY A 17 -14.69 -3.19 -9.20
CA GLY A 17 -13.90 -1.96 -9.27
C GLY A 17 -14.52 -0.82 -10.10
N ALA A 18 -15.28 -1.15 -11.14
CA ALA A 18 -15.83 -0.14 -12.04
C ALA A 18 -16.98 0.70 -11.44
N ALA A 19 -17.68 0.20 -10.43
CA ALA A 19 -18.77 0.92 -9.77
C ALA A 19 -18.30 1.89 -8.69
N ALA A 20 -17.13 1.66 -8.06
CA ALA A 20 -16.61 2.50 -7.00
C ALA A 20 -15.86 3.76 -7.51
N ALA A 21 -15.37 3.74 -8.76
CA ALA A 21 -14.59 4.85 -9.33
C ALA A 21 -15.43 6.11 -9.68
N LEU A 22 -16.75 6.00 -9.74
CA LEU A 22 -17.63 7.12 -10.14
C LEU A 22 -18.16 7.95 -8.96
N ALA A 23 -17.98 7.52 -7.72
CA ALA A 23 -18.49 8.22 -6.53
C ALA A 23 -17.45 9.12 -5.82
N GLY A 24 -16.20 9.15 -6.26
CA GLY A 24 -15.08 9.78 -5.56
C GLY A 24 -14.61 11.16 -6.04
N CYS A 25 -15.23 11.74 -7.09
CA CYS A 25 -14.82 13.03 -7.65
C CYS A 25 -15.77 14.17 -7.28
N SER A 26 -15.88 14.52 -6.01
CA SER A 26 -16.34 15.86 -5.63
C SER A 26 -15.23 16.51 -4.80
N GLY A 27 -14.61 17.54 -5.39
CA GLY A 27 -13.46 18.24 -4.87
C GLY A 27 -13.68 18.86 -3.50
N MET A 28 -12.69 18.77 -2.65
CA MET A 28 -12.60 19.60 -1.44
C MET A 28 -11.77 20.84 -1.75
N ALA A 29 -12.43 22.00 -1.71
CA ALA A 29 -11.78 23.29 -1.59
C ALA A 29 -11.33 23.51 -0.12
N PRO A 30 -10.21 24.21 0.13
CA PRO A 30 -9.74 24.46 1.49
C PRO A 30 -10.51 25.62 2.11
N GLY A 31 -11.07 25.41 3.29
CA GLY A 31 -11.54 26.46 4.19
C GLY A 31 -13.00 26.36 4.59
N ALA A 32 -13.28 25.71 5.73
CA ALA A 32 -14.31 26.12 6.70
C ALA A 32 -14.24 25.19 7.93
N GLU A 33 -13.98 25.76 9.07
CA GLU A 33 -14.14 25.14 10.38
C GLU A 33 -15.63 24.91 10.69
N THR A 34 -15.86 23.91 11.60
CA THR A 34 -17.14 23.60 12.28
C THR A 34 -18.25 22.95 11.46
N ALA A 35 -18.31 21.61 11.49
CA ALA A 35 -19.56 20.87 11.66
C ALA A 35 -19.28 19.45 12.15
N SER A 36 -19.34 19.28 13.44
CA SER A 36 -19.39 18.01 14.16
C SER A 36 -20.74 17.33 13.92
N SER A 37 -20.74 16.00 13.82
CA SER A 37 -21.82 15.07 14.12
C SER A 37 -22.79 14.56 13.05
N THR A 38 -22.73 14.97 11.78
CA THR A 38 -23.69 14.42 10.78
C THR A 38 -23.06 13.51 9.71
N ALA A 39 -21.72 13.33 9.70
CA ALA A 39 -21.03 12.56 8.67
C ALA A 39 -21.02 11.03 8.92
N ALA A 40 -21.32 10.57 10.13
CA ALA A 40 -21.27 9.14 10.47
C ALA A 40 -22.48 8.33 9.97
N SER A 41 -23.64 8.94 9.80
CA SER A 41 -24.86 8.23 9.37
C SER A 41 -25.00 8.08 7.84
N THR A 42 -24.34 8.93 7.05
CA THR A 42 -24.40 8.87 5.58
C THR A 42 -23.41 7.84 5.00
N ALA A 43 -22.31 7.55 5.69
CA ALA A 43 -21.35 6.54 5.25
C ALA A 43 -21.90 5.10 5.40
N ALA A 44 -22.71 4.85 6.42
CA ALA A 44 -23.31 3.53 6.63
C ALA A 44 -24.42 3.20 5.60
N SER A 45 -25.16 4.21 5.11
CA SER A 45 -26.19 4.02 4.09
C SER A 45 -25.63 3.83 2.68
N ALA A 46 -24.44 4.41 2.38
CA ALA A 46 -23.77 4.22 1.09
C ALA A 46 -23.14 2.82 0.96
N ALA A 47 -22.66 2.24 2.07
CA ALA A 47 -22.10 0.89 2.06
C ALA A 47 -23.16 -0.21 1.80
N GLY A 48 -24.40 0.02 2.22
CA GLY A 48 -25.50 -0.95 2.02
C GLY A 48 -26.03 -1.03 0.60
N SER A 49 -25.89 0.04 -0.21
CA SER A 49 -26.42 0.06 -1.58
C SER A 49 -25.41 -0.42 -2.65
N VAL A 50 -24.12 -0.47 -2.32
CA VAL A 50 -23.08 -0.94 -3.24
C VAL A 50 -23.03 -2.48 -3.29
N ALA A 51 -23.40 -3.16 -2.22
CA ALA A 51 -23.46 -4.63 -2.18
C ALA A 51 -24.54 -5.24 -3.08
N ALA A 52 -25.58 -4.48 -3.43
CA ALA A 52 -26.68 -4.97 -4.25
C ALA A 52 -26.44 -4.89 -5.78
N ALA A 53 -25.40 -4.17 -6.22
CA ALA A 53 -25.08 -4.00 -7.65
C ALA A 53 -23.90 -4.88 -8.13
N ALA A 54 -23.20 -5.56 -7.22
CA ALA A 54 -22.21 -6.57 -7.58
C ALA A 54 -22.97 -7.83 -7.99
N GLY A 55 -23.11 -8.06 -9.29
CA GLY A 55 -23.58 -9.33 -9.81
C GLY A 55 -22.77 -10.45 -9.16
N SER A 56 -23.45 -11.35 -8.44
CA SER A 56 -22.81 -12.48 -7.79
C SER A 56 -22.12 -13.34 -8.83
N MET A 57 -20.82 -13.22 -8.95
CA MET A 57 -20.04 -14.22 -9.65
C MET A 57 -19.96 -15.42 -8.70
N GLU A 58 -20.77 -16.43 -8.95
CA GLU A 58 -20.73 -17.67 -8.20
C GLU A 58 -19.40 -18.38 -8.47
N LEU A 59 -18.58 -18.43 -7.43
CA LEU A 59 -17.42 -19.31 -7.45
C LEU A 59 -17.91 -20.76 -7.47
N SER A 60 -17.39 -21.55 -8.39
CA SER A 60 -17.82 -22.95 -8.60
C SER A 60 -17.45 -23.92 -7.48
N GLY A 61 -16.80 -23.43 -6.40
CA GLY A 61 -16.40 -24.24 -5.25
C GLY A 61 -15.40 -23.51 -4.34
N PRO A 62 -14.94 -24.20 -3.29
CA PRO A 62 -14.00 -23.63 -2.33
C PRO A 62 -12.67 -23.22 -2.97
N VAL A 63 -12.12 -22.11 -2.50
CA VAL A 63 -10.85 -21.55 -2.95
C VAL A 63 -9.84 -21.47 -1.80
N GLN A 64 -8.56 -21.57 -2.15
CA GLN A 64 -7.46 -21.34 -1.24
C GLN A 64 -6.71 -20.12 -1.73
N LEU A 65 -6.62 -19.09 -0.89
CA LEU A 65 -5.95 -17.83 -1.19
C LEU A 65 -4.84 -17.59 -0.17
N THR A 66 -3.76 -17.01 -0.62
CA THR A 66 -2.66 -16.54 0.22
C THR A 66 -2.61 -15.02 0.16
N PHE A 67 -2.66 -14.39 1.32
CA PHE A 67 -2.51 -12.96 1.47
C PHE A 67 -1.12 -12.66 2.03
N ALA A 68 -0.20 -12.21 1.20
CA ALA A 68 1.12 -11.82 1.67
C ALA A 68 1.07 -10.42 2.30
N ALA A 69 1.31 -10.38 3.60
CA ALA A 69 1.41 -9.19 4.43
C ALA A 69 2.85 -8.92 4.85
N GLN A 70 3.07 -7.80 5.51
CA GLN A 70 4.32 -7.49 6.21
C GLN A 70 4.33 -8.18 7.59
N GLU A 71 5.37 -7.92 8.39
CA GLU A 71 5.53 -8.50 9.71
C GLU A 71 4.31 -8.24 10.63
N VAL A 72 4.06 -9.18 11.53
CA VAL A 72 3.02 -9.07 12.57
C VAL A 72 3.20 -7.77 13.36
N GLY A 73 2.10 -7.08 13.61
CA GLY A 73 2.10 -5.78 14.31
C GLY A 73 2.23 -4.57 13.39
N THR A 74 2.47 -4.76 12.11
CA THR A 74 2.40 -3.65 11.13
C THR A 74 0.95 -3.33 10.77
N ALA A 75 0.70 -2.09 10.32
CA ALA A 75 -0.61 -1.70 9.81
C ALA A 75 -1.06 -2.61 8.64
N ALA A 76 -0.14 -2.96 7.73
CA ALA A 76 -0.42 -3.86 6.61
C ALA A 76 -0.90 -5.24 7.08
N TYR A 77 -0.27 -5.82 8.10
CA TYR A 77 -0.73 -7.10 8.67
C TYR A 77 -2.11 -6.98 9.30
N ASN A 78 -2.35 -5.91 10.06
CA ASN A 78 -3.65 -5.68 10.72
C ASN A 78 -4.77 -5.49 9.67
N TYR A 79 -4.51 -4.77 8.59
CA TYR A 79 -5.47 -4.65 7.48
C TYR A 79 -5.70 -5.99 6.77
N ALA A 80 -4.66 -6.78 6.55
CA ALA A 80 -4.80 -8.11 5.96
C ALA A 80 -5.69 -9.01 6.83
N ALA A 81 -5.49 -9.02 8.15
CA ALA A 81 -6.30 -9.79 9.08
C ALA A 81 -7.77 -9.32 9.12
N ALA A 82 -8.00 -7.99 9.09
CA ALA A 82 -9.34 -7.44 9.02
C ALA A 82 -10.05 -7.81 7.71
N LEU A 83 -9.36 -7.68 6.57
CA LEU A 83 -9.90 -8.05 5.27
C LEU A 83 -10.16 -9.56 5.17
N GLN A 84 -9.25 -10.41 5.67
CA GLN A 84 -9.45 -11.85 5.75
C GLN A 84 -10.77 -12.19 6.46
N SER A 85 -11.02 -11.59 7.64
CA SER A 85 -12.20 -11.88 8.43
C SER A 85 -13.52 -11.48 7.74
N VAL A 86 -13.49 -10.44 6.92
CA VAL A 86 -14.65 -10.00 6.11
C VAL A 86 -14.81 -10.88 4.87
N MET A 87 -13.73 -11.13 4.16
CA MET A 87 -13.75 -11.84 2.88
C MET A 87 -14.12 -13.31 3.04
N ILE A 88 -13.62 -13.98 4.09
CA ILE A 88 -13.87 -15.42 4.27
C ILE A 88 -15.36 -15.75 4.39
N GLY A 89 -16.14 -14.85 4.98
CA GLY A 89 -17.59 -14.99 5.09
C GLY A 89 -18.37 -14.86 3.75
N GLN A 90 -17.70 -14.36 2.71
CA GLN A 90 -18.28 -14.18 1.38
C GLN A 90 -17.85 -15.29 0.40
N LEU A 91 -16.91 -16.14 0.81
CA LEU A 91 -16.41 -17.23 -0.03
C LEU A 91 -17.21 -18.52 0.19
N PRO A 92 -17.24 -19.44 -0.81
CA PRO A 92 -17.87 -20.74 -0.67
C PRO A 92 -17.34 -21.50 0.55
N SER A 93 -18.21 -22.27 1.19
CA SER A 93 -17.85 -23.10 2.35
C SER A 93 -16.63 -24.00 2.04
N GLY A 94 -15.67 -24.05 2.96
CA GLY A 94 -14.40 -24.77 2.79
C GLY A 94 -13.30 -23.95 2.11
N SER A 95 -13.54 -22.68 1.80
CA SER A 95 -12.48 -21.77 1.35
C SER A 95 -11.56 -21.37 2.52
N THR A 96 -10.30 -21.05 2.20
CA THR A 96 -9.30 -20.51 3.15
C THR A 96 -8.65 -19.25 2.60
N ILE A 97 -8.25 -18.36 3.51
CA ILE A 97 -7.37 -17.24 3.23
C ILE A 97 -6.24 -17.31 4.26
N ASP A 98 -5.04 -17.67 3.82
CA ASP A 98 -3.88 -17.76 4.69
C ASP A 98 -3.07 -16.46 4.62
N ILE A 99 -2.74 -15.87 5.79
CA ILE A 99 -1.91 -14.67 5.87
C ILE A 99 -0.47 -15.09 6.11
N THR A 100 0.42 -14.71 5.20
CA THR A 100 1.88 -14.88 5.34
C THR A 100 2.56 -13.55 5.60
N THR A 101 3.80 -13.59 6.08
CA THR A 101 4.61 -12.37 6.33
C THR A 101 5.72 -12.21 5.28
N THR A 102 5.48 -12.69 4.08
CA THR A 102 6.47 -12.73 2.99
C THR A 102 6.51 -11.48 2.13
N SER A 103 5.57 -10.53 2.29
CA SER A 103 5.58 -9.30 1.52
C SER A 103 6.84 -8.46 1.79
N PRO A 104 7.55 -8.03 0.75
CA PRO A 104 8.70 -7.15 0.91
C PRO A 104 8.30 -5.76 1.42
N GLY A 105 7.07 -5.34 1.19
CA GLY A 105 6.54 -4.04 1.57
C GLY A 105 5.66 -3.45 0.48
N GLY A 106 5.01 -2.32 0.76
CA GLY A 106 4.02 -1.74 -0.15
C GLY A 106 4.57 -1.26 -1.50
N VAL A 107 5.88 -1.13 -1.65
CA VAL A 107 6.55 -0.78 -2.90
C VAL A 107 6.82 -2.03 -3.75
N GLY A 108 7.39 -3.08 -3.14
CA GLY A 108 7.74 -4.31 -3.84
C GLY A 108 6.59 -5.33 -3.96
N ALA A 109 5.51 -5.18 -3.19
CA ALA A 109 4.39 -6.12 -3.19
C ALA A 109 3.74 -6.35 -4.57
N PRO A 110 3.58 -5.35 -5.45
CA PRO A 110 3.03 -5.58 -6.79
C PRO A 110 3.79 -6.61 -7.60
N MET A 111 5.12 -6.68 -7.48
CA MET A 111 5.92 -7.69 -8.18
C MET A 111 5.63 -9.11 -7.70
N VAL A 112 5.50 -9.28 -6.38
CA VAL A 112 5.24 -10.60 -5.78
C VAL A 112 3.88 -11.14 -6.24
N VAL A 113 2.84 -10.33 -6.19
CA VAL A 113 1.51 -10.74 -6.68
C VAL A 113 1.48 -10.87 -8.19
N ASN A 114 2.24 -10.06 -8.94
CA ASN A 114 2.34 -10.18 -10.40
C ASN A 114 3.03 -11.48 -10.82
N ALA A 115 4.06 -11.93 -10.10
CA ALA A 115 4.73 -13.22 -10.32
C ALA A 115 3.80 -14.41 -10.08
N GLY A 116 2.91 -14.38 -9.06
CA GLY A 116 1.85 -15.31 -8.79
C GLY A 116 2.23 -16.68 -8.30
N GLU A 117 3.39 -16.77 -7.78
CA GLU A 117 3.93 -18.01 -7.27
C GLU A 117 3.67 -18.18 -5.78
N GLU A 118 3.71 -17.05 -5.04
CA GLU A 118 3.66 -17.05 -3.58
C GLU A 118 2.30 -16.63 -3.00
N CYS A 119 1.59 -15.76 -3.68
CA CYS A 119 0.32 -15.22 -3.18
C CYS A 119 -0.61 -14.70 -4.28
N GLU A 120 -1.88 -14.60 -3.96
CA GLU A 120 -2.93 -14.02 -4.81
C GLU A 120 -3.28 -12.59 -4.39
N ILE A 121 -3.03 -12.22 -3.14
CA ILE A 121 -3.42 -10.93 -2.57
C ILE A 121 -2.22 -10.29 -1.85
N VAL A 122 -2.05 -8.98 -2.03
CA VAL A 122 -1.06 -8.17 -1.30
C VAL A 122 -1.64 -6.82 -0.91
N MET A 123 -0.99 -6.20 0.07
CA MET A 123 -1.16 -4.77 0.36
C MET A 123 -0.07 -3.97 -0.34
N SER A 124 -0.46 -2.88 -1.01
CA SER A 124 0.48 -1.97 -1.66
C SER A 124 0.12 -0.51 -1.38
N ASN A 125 1.08 0.38 -1.55
CA ASN A 125 0.85 1.83 -1.56
C ASN A 125 0.35 2.25 -2.95
N ALA A 126 -0.62 3.16 -3.00
CA ALA A 126 -1.31 3.52 -4.24
C ALA A 126 -0.37 4.07 -5.34
N GLY A 127 0.58 4.93 -4.97
CA GLY A 127 1.58 5.46 -5.91
C GLY A 127 2.47 4.35 -6.50
N PRO A 128 3.19 3.59 -5.67
CA PRO A 128 3.98 2.44 -6.11
C PRO A 128 3.19 1.42 -6.93
N ALA A 129 1.97 1.06 -6.53
CA ALA A 129 1.14 0.14 -7.29
C ALA A 129 0.83 0.67 -8.70
N LYS A 130 0.50 1.96 -8.81
CA LYS A 130 0.28 2.63 -10.09
C LYS A 130 1.55 2.62 -10.96
N TRP A 131 2.70 2.96 -10.38
CA TRP A 131 3.96 2.97 -11.13
C TRP A 131 4.38 1.57 -11.58
N SER A 132 4.18 0.56 -10.73
CA SER A 132 4.45 -0.84 -11.10
C SER A 132 3.61 -1.31 -12.28
N TYR A 133 2.38 -0.84 -12.39
CA TYR A 133 1.49 -1.16 -13.49
C TYR A 133 1.81 -0.37 -14.78
N GLU A 134 2.06 0.94 -14.66
CA GLU A 134 2.18 1.87 -15.80
C GLU A 134 3.60 1.94 -16.38
N LYS A 135 4.64 1.69 -15.57
CA LYS A 135 6.04 1.86 -15.99
C LYS A 135 6.69 0.54 -16.37
N SER A 136 7.65 0.63 -17.27
CA SER A 136 8.52 -0.49 -17.61
C SER A 136 9.57 -0.72 -16.50
N PRO A 137 10.20 -1.90 -16.44
CA PRO A 137 11.31 -2.15 -15.51
C PRO A 137 12.51 -1.21 -15.68
N SER A 138 12.71 -0.63 -16.90
CA SER A 138 13.76 0.36 -17.14
C SER A 138 13.46 1.73 -16.53
N ASP A 139 12.20 2.05 -16.31
CA ASP A 139 11.75 3.35 -15.82
C ASP A 139 11.42 3.35 -14.32
N TYR A 140 11.25 2.16 -13.76
CA TYR A 140 10.98 1.92 -12.36
C TYR A 140 11.34 0.47 -12.01
N ASP A 141 12.19 0.25 -11.03
CA ASP A 141 12.72 -1.08 -10.67
C ASP A 141 11.65 -2.13 -10.38
N TYR A 142 10.48 -1.70 -9.93
CA TYR A 142 9.32 -2.55 -9.65
C TYR A 142 8.25 -2.46 -10.76
N GLY A 143 8.61 -2.00 -11.96
CA GLY A 143 7.71 -1.84 -13.10
C GLY A 143 7.39 -3.13 -13.84
N GLY A 144 6.47 -3.06 -14.81
CA GLY A 144 6.10 -4.19 -15.66
C GLY A 144 5.06 -5.13 -15.04
N CYS A 145 4.40 -4.73 -13.97
CA CYS A 145 3.39 -5.53 -13.29
C CYS A 145 2.00 -5.38 -13.96
N THR A 146 1.84 -5.96 -15.14
CA THR A 146 0.60 -5.82 -15.95
C THR A 146 -0.53 -6.77 -15.54
N GLU A 147 -0.21 -7.82 -14.77
CA GLU A 147 -1.16 -8.85 -14.35
C GLU A 147 -1.73 -8.62 -12.95
N ILE A 148 -1.75 -7.36 -12.49
CA ILE A 148 -2.31 -6.97 -11.20
C ILE A 148 -3.63 -6.24 -11.34
N ALA A 149 -4.49 -6.34 -10.32
CA ALA A 149 -5.73 -5.57 -10.23
C ALA A 149 -5.93 -5.04 -8.81
N CYS A 150 -6.43 -3.82 -8.68
CA CYS A 150 -6.81 -3.25 -7.40
C CYS A 150 -8.22 -3.75 -7.02
N ILE A 151 -8.35 -4.46 -5.91
CA ILE A 151 -9.64 -4.95 -5.38
C ILE A 151 -10.24 -4.02 -4.31
N ALA A 152 -9.40 -3.24 -3.64
CA ALA A 152 -9.83 -2.23 -2.66
C ALA A 152 -8.76 -1.13 -2.56
N GLY A 153 -9.18 0.09 -2.34
CA GLY A 153 -8.28 1.24 -2.16
C GLY A 153 -8.76 2.18 -1.06
N GLY A 154 -7.91 3.14 -0.67
CA GLY A 154 -8.25 4.12 0.35
C GLY A 154 -8.38 3.55 1.77
N LEU A 155 -7.73 2.41 2.05
CA LEU A 155 -7.80 1.72 3.35
C LEU A 155 -7.10 2.48 4.47
N GLY A 156 -6.19 3.39 4.14
CA GLY A 156 -5.46 4.21 5.10
C GLY A 156 -4.61 5.27 4.41
N HIS A 157 -4.06 6.18 5.22
CA HIS A 157 -3.11 7.19 4.79
C HIS A 157 -1.79 6.99 5.54
N ASP A 158 -0.69 6.98 4.80
CA ASP A 158 0.65 6.93 5.35
C ASP A 158 1.26 8.33 5.37
N PHE A 159 1.90 8.68 6.48
CA PHE A 159 2.66 9.92 6.64
C PHE A 159 4.13 9.58 6.78
N ILE A 160 4.97 10.28 6.02
CA ILE A 160 6.41 10.14 6.13
C ILE A 160 6.95 11.32 6.92
N ASN A 161 7.67 11.01 8.00
CA ASN A 161 8.30 12.00 8.83
C ASN A 161 9.80 11.70 8.94
N LEU A 162 10.61 12.71 8.72
CA LEU A 162 12.04 12.70 9.06
C LEU A 162 12.17 13.23 10.48
N MET A 163 12.85 12.47 11.34
CA MET A 163 12.98 12.84 12.76
C MET A 163 14.45 12.79 13.21
N PHE A 164 14.87 13.78 13.98
CA PHE A 164 16.12 13.76 14.69
C PHE A 164 15.91 13.37 16.15
N THR A 165 16.92 12.70 16.73
CA THR A 165 16.92 12.51 18.18
C THR A 165 17.26 13.84 18.86
N GLN A 166 16.70 14.09 20.06
CA GLN A 166 17.04 15.29 20.83
C GLN A 166 18.55 15.41 21.06
N LYS A 167 19.22 14.29 21.35
CA LYS A 167 20.68 14.24 21.52
C LYS A 167 21.45 14.73 20.28
N PHE A 168 20.94 14.44 19.08
CA PHE A 168 21.55 14.94 17.84
C PHE A 168 21.38 16.44 17.74
N VAL A 169 20.18 16.95 17.97
CA VAL A 169 19.90 18.41 17.94
C VAL A 169 20.74 19.16 18.98
N ASP A 170 20.80 18.66 20.20
CA ASP A 170 21.61 19.28 21.29
C ASP A 170 23.10 19.35 20.95
N LYS A 171 23.61 18.33 20.25
CA LYS A 171 25.02 18.24 19.86
C LYS A 171 25.37 19.13 18.67
N THR A 172 24.47 19.24 17.68
CA THR A 172 24.77 19.86 16.39
C THR A 172 24.13 21.23 16.20
N GLY A 173 23.03 21.47 16.88
CA GLY A 173 22.15 22.61 16.63
C GLY A 173 21.30 22.47 15.38
N TYR A 174 21.46 21.39 14.58
CA TYR A 174 20.70 21.20 13.35
C TYR A 174 19.29 20.71 13.65
N THR A 175 18.32 21.32 12.99
CA THR A 175 16.89 21.03 13.13
C THR A 175 16.24 20.59 11.83
N THR A 176 16.95 20.77 10.70
CA THR A 176 16.48 20.38 9.36
C THR A 176 17.49 19.46 8.68
N PHE A 177 17.04 18.65 7.74
CA PHE A 177 17.92 17.76 6.99
C PHE A 177 18.75 18.53 5.96
N GLU A 178 18.25 19.65 5.47
CA GLU A 178 18.97 20.57 4.60
C GLU A 178 20.25 21.12 5.29
N GLU A 179 20.20 21.39 6.59
CA GLU A 179 21.38 21.81 7.35
C GLU A 179 22.44 20.70 7.42
N VAL A 180 22.00 19.45 7.62
CA VAL A 180 22.89 18.27 7.61
C VAL A 180 23.55 18.12 6.25
N VAL A 181 22.78 18.21 5.17
CA VAL A 181 23.26 18.07 3.79
C VAL A 181 24.23 19.20 3.42
N SER A 182 23.85 20.45 3.71
CA SER A 182 24.68 21.63 3.38
C SER A 182 26.03 21.61 4.07
N ASN A 183 26.09 21.04 5.28
CA ASN A 183 27.32 20.92 6.05
C ASN A 183 28.04 19.59 5.86
N LYS A 184 27.51 18.68 5.04
CA LYS A 184 28.01 17.31 4.84
C LYS A 184 28.32 16.62 6.18
N TYR A 185 27.42 16.81 7.15
CA TYR A 185 27.66 16.34 8.51
C TYR A 185 27.48 14.81 8.59
N PRO A 186 28.44 14.07 9.15
CA PRO A 186 28.32 12.61 9.29
C PRO A 186 27.12 12.25 10.15
N VAL A 187 26.17 11.53 9.57
CA VAL A 187 24.92 11.14 10.22
C VAL A 187 24.63 9.67 9.99
N LYS A 188 24.15 8.98 11.02
CA LYS A 188 23.60 7.65 10.90
C LYS A 188 22.09 7.74 10.66
N MET A 189 21.65 7.32 9.49
CA MET A 189 20.23 7.22 9.17
C MET A 189 19.72 5.83 9.47
N VAL A 190 18.50 5.76 10.02
CA VAL A 190 17.74 4.51 10.15
C VAL A 190 16.59 4.58 9.16
N ILE A 191 16.66 3.76 8.15
CA ILE A 191 15.63 3.62 7.12
C ILE A 191 15.06 2.20 7.12
N LYS A 192 13.88 2.05 6.57
CA LYS A 192 13.25 0.74 6.39
C LYS A 192 14.01 -0.07 5.33
N LYS A 193 13.79 -1.40 5.33
CA LYS A 193 14.35 -2.29 4.31
C LYS A 193 13.86 -1.95 2.91
N ASN A 194 14.62 -2.40 1.92
CA ASN A 194 14.29 -2.26 0.50
C ASN A 194 12.88 -2.81 0.18
N GLY A 195 12.19 -2.16 -0.77
CA GLY A 195 10.83 -2.48 -1.18
C GLY A 195 9.73 -1.91 -0.28
N THR A 196 10.09 -1.09 0.71
CA THR A 196 9.13 -0.41 1.60
C THR A 196 8.94 1.06 1.23
N LEU A 197 7.79 1.62 1.61
CA LEU A 197 7.53 3.06 1.43
C LEU A 197 8.54 3.92 2.20
N GLY A 198 9.02 3.46 3.35
CA GLY A 198 9.98 4.21 4.16
C GLY A 198 11.34 4.37 3.47
N GLU A 199 11.82 3.34 2.79
CA GLU A 199 13.04 3.41 1.98
C GLU A 199 12.83 4.31 0.76
N LEU A 200 11.81 4.06 -0.05
CA LEU A 200 11.49 4.88 -1.22
C LEU A 200 11.35 6.37 -0.87
N SER A 201 10.75 6.68 0.29
CA SER A 201 10.59 8.07 0.75
C SER A 201 11.92 8.70 1.13
N ALA A 202 12.82 7.94 1.77
CA ALA A 202 14.16 8.43 2.08
C ALA A 202 14.96 8.72 0.80
N GLU A 203 14.87 7.86 -0.22
CA GLU A 203 15.46 8.12 -1.53
C GLU A 203 14.91 9.40 -2.17
N LYS A 204 13.58 9.59 -2.15
CA LYS A 204 12.96 10.79 -2.73
C LYS A 204 13.31 12.07 -1.98
N VAL A 205 13.53 12.01 -0.67
CA VAL A 205 14.06 13.15 0.10
C VAL A 205 15.49 13.45 -0.32
N CYS A 206 16.35 12.44 -0.45
CA CYS A 206 17.72 12.62 -0.91
C CYS A 206 17.76 13.21 -2.34
N GLU A 207 16.97 12.65 -3.25
CA GLU A 207 16.84 13.13 -4.62
C GLU A 207 16.41 14.60 -4.69
N ALA A 208 15.42 15.00 -3.88
CA ALA A 208 14.95 16.38 -3.81
C ALA A 208 16.03 17.35 -3.29
N LEU A 209 16.99 16.87 -2.51
CA LEU A 209 18.13 17.64 -2.02
C LEU A 209 19.40 17.51 -2.90
N GLY A 210 19.29 16.78 -4.03
CA GLY A 210 20.37 16.60 -4.98
C GLY A 210 21.51 15.72 -4.48
N ILE A 211 21.23 14.78 -3.56
CA ILE A 211 22.17 13.83 -2.98
C ILE A 211 21.67 12.40 -3.09
N THR A 212 22.55 11.45 -2.82
CA THR A 212 22.29 10.01 -2.75
C THR A 212 22.63 9.45 -1.37
N PHE A 213 22.25 8.22 -1.08
CA PHE A 213 22.73 7.53 0.14
C PHE A 213 24.24 7.37 0.17
N ALA A 214 24.87 7.12 -1.01
CA ALA A 214 26.33 7.04 -1.11
C ALA A 214 27.01 8.35 -0.75
N ASP A 215 26.41 9.50 -1.05
CA ASP A 215 26.94 10.79 -0.62
C ASP A 215 26.94 10.88 0.91
N ILE A 216 25.84 10.50 1.56
CA ILE A 216 25.73 10.50 3.03
C ILE A 216 26.77 9.55 3.66
N GLU A 217 26.96 8.37 3.10
CA GLU A 217 27.97 7.40 3.54
C GLU A 217 29.40 7.97 3.41
N SER A 218 29.64 8.80 2.38
CA SER A 218 30.95 9.41 2.15
C SER A 218 31.34 10.49 3.16
N TRP A 219 30.39 10.99 3.93
CA TRP A 219 30.65 12.07 4.93
C TRP A 219 31.22 11.53 6.26
N GLY A 220 31.24 10.19 6.48
CA GLY A 220 31.92 9.59 7.65
C GLY A 220 31.34 8.29 8.15
#